data_681a48e4985934aab2f87caedbccf00f
#
_entry.id   681a48e4985934aab2f87caedbccf00f
#
_cell.length_a   1.000
_cell.length_b   1.000
_cell.length_c   1.000
_cell.angle_alpha   90.00
_cell.angle_beta   90.00
_cell.angle_gamma   90.00
#
_symmetry.space_group_name_H-M   'P 1'
#
loop_
_entity.id
_entity.type
_entity.pdbx_description
1 polymer ?
#
loop_
_entity_poly.entity_id
_entity_poly.type
_entity_poly.pdbx_seq_one_letter_code
_entity_poly.pdbx_strand_id
1 'polypeptide(L)'
;MLAFVFCCSIFLDNIAGAVIGGVVARQVYGGNVGVGFLASIVGAANTGGAGSVIGDTTTTMMWLAGASPLTLLSAFVPAVAAFIVFGVLGAIDQHRRAPIMRHALTELGIDWGRVVEVLVILVFILGTNIGTNLYAPGLEKVVPTLGLAVWITILLALVVRRPDWRVAPAAAKGCCFYALWLR
;
A
#
# COMPACT_ATOMS: atom_id res chain seq x y z
N MET A 1 10.78 7.25 7.63
CA MET A 1 9.37 6.90 7.40
C MET A 1 8.97 6.94 5.93
N LEU A 2 9.20 8.04 5.19
CA LEU A 2 8.86 8.09 3.75
C LEU A 2 9.57 7.01 2.93
N ALA A 3 10.86 6.75 3.21
CA ALA A 3 11.59 5.65 2.58
C ALA A 3 10.97 4.27 2.89
N PHE A 4 10.45 4.06 4.08
CA PHE A 4 9.71 2.85 4.44
C PHE A 4 8.45 2.71 3.59
N VAL A 5 7.67 3.77 3.43
CA VAL A 5 6.47 3.77 2.58
C VAL A 5 6.82 3.47 1.13
N PHE A 6 7.88 4.11 0.60
CA PHE A 6 8.40 3.86 -0.74
C PHE A 6 8.75 2.37 -0.94
N CYS A 7 9.52 1.79 -0.02
CA CYS A 7 9.90 0.38 -0.09
C CYS A 7 8.70 -0.56 0.04
N CYS A 8 7.76 -0.27 0.94
CA CYS A 8 6.54 -1.07 1.08
C CYS A 8 5.72 -1.06 -0.21
N SER A 9 5.63 0.08 -0.89
CA SER A 9 4.83 0.21 -2.11
C SER A 9 5.44 -0.47 -3.34
N ILE A 10 6.70 -0.89 -3.29
CA ILE A 10 7.28 -1.77 -4.32
C ILE A 10 6.55 -3.12 -4.37
N PHE A 11 6.07 -3.59 -3.22
CA PHE A 11 5.45 -4.92 -3.06
C PHE A 11 3.95 -4.84 -2.77
N LEU A 12 3.51 -3.75 -2.14
CA LEU A 12 2.11 -3.49 -1.83
C LEU A 12 1.56 -2.46 -2.81
N ASP A 13 0.25 -2.53 -3.03
CA ASP A 13 -0.45 -1.49 -3.81
C ASP A 13 -0.22 -0.09 -3.21
N ASN A 14 -0.17 0.92 -4.06
CA ASN A 14 0.06 2.33 -3.70
C ASN A 14 -0.91 2.82 -2.62
N ILE A 15 -2.17 2.40 -2.69
CA ILE A 15 -3.19 2.78 -1.71
C ILE A 15 -2.86 2.17 -0.35
N ALA A 16 -2.51 0.87 -0.32
CA ALA A 16 -2.13 0.20 0.91
C ALA A 16 -0.87 0.81 1.53
N GLY A 17 0.15 1.10 0.71
CA GLY A 17 1.37 1.79 1.13
C GLY A 17 1.09 3.15 1.75
N ALA A 18 0.23 3.96 1.11
CA ALA A 18 -0.16 5.28 1.60
C ALA A 18 -0.96 5.20 2.92
N VAL A 19 -1.91 4.26 3.03
CA VAL A 19 -2.70 4.07 4.26
C VAL A 19 -1.82 3.65 5.42
N ILE A 20 -0.94 2.65 5.24
CA ILE A 20 0.01 2.20 6.25
C ILE A 20 0.90 3.37 6.68
N GLY A 21 1.46 4.11 5.72
CA GLY A 21 2.27 5.29 5.98
C GLY A 21 1.52 6.35 6.79
N GLY A 22 0.27 6.63 6.44
CA GLY A 22 -0.59 7.58 7.15
C GLY A 22 -0.88 7.17 8.60
N VAL A 23 -1.18 5.89 8.82
CA VAL A 23 -1.44 5.34 10.18
C VAL A 23 -0.17 5.42 11.02
N VAL A 24 0.97 4.97 10.49
CA VAL A 24 2.27 5.04 11.18
C VAL A 24 2.65 6.49 11.49
N ALA A 25 2.45 7.41 10.52
CA ALA A 25 2.71 8.82 10.75
C ALA A 25 1.89 9.39 11.91
N ARG A 26 0.60 9.09 11.92
CA ARG A 26 -0.31 9.55 12.98
C ARG A 26 0.15 9.07 14.37
N GLN A 27 0.64 7.84 14.46
CA GLN A 27 1.16 7.30 15.72
C GLN A 27 2.49 7.95 16.11
N VAL A 28 3.45 8.02 15.18
CA VAL A 28 4.80 8.56 15.42
C VAL A 28 4.78 10.04 15.80
N TYR A 29 3.87 10.82 15.23
CA TYR A 29 3.74 12.26 15.47
C TYR A 29 2.59 12.63 16.44
N GLY A 30 2.02 11.64 17.15
CA GLY A 30 0.95 11.87 18.14
C GLY A 30 -0.29 12.55 17.55
N GLY A 31 -0.62 12.27 16.29
CA GLY A 31 -1.74 12.89 15.58
C GLY A 31 -1.43 14.26 14.94
N ASN A 32 -0.30 14.87 15.23
CA ASN A 32 0.08 16.18 14.66
C ASN A 32 0.85 16.01 13.33
N VAL A 33 0.13 15.55 12.30
CA VAL A 33 0.68 15.31 10.96
C VAL A 33 0.26 16.44 10.03
N GLY A 34 1.24 17.09 9.41
CA GLY A 34 0.99 18.13 8.42
C GLY A 34 0.41 17.59 7.12
N VAL A 35 -0.48 18.36 6.47
CA VAL A 35 -1.06 17.99 5.17
C VAL A 35 0.01 17.78 4.11
N GLY A 36 1.07 18.62 4.10
CA GLY A 36 2.20 18.48 3.19
C GLY A 36 2.95 17.15 3.38
N PHE A 37 3.08 16.70 4.64
CA PHE A 37 3.70 15.41 4.93
C PHE A 37 2.80 14.22 4.52
N LEU A 38 1.48 14.32 4.71
CA LEU A 38 0.53 13.32 4.21
C LEU A 38 0.57 13.23 2.67
N ALA A 39 0.64 14.37 1.99
CA ALA A 39 0.84 14.39 0.53
C ALA A 39 2.16 13.72 0.12
N SER A 40 3.24 13.93 0.89
CA SER A 40 4.52 13.26 0.65
C SER A 40 4.48 11.76 0.91
N ILE A 41 3.64 11.28 1.85
CA ILE A 41 3.39 9.85 2.06
C ILE A 41 2.72 9.25 0.82
N VAL A 42 1.68 9.90 0.29
CA VAL A 42 1.01 9.47 -0.94
C VAL A 42 1.97 9.49 -2.13
N GLY A 43 2.77 10.56 -2.25
CA GLY A 43 3.80 10.66 -3.27
C GLY A 43 4.85 9.54 -3.17
N ALA A 44 5.31 9.24 -1.95
CA ALA A 44 6.24 8.13 -1.70
C ALA A 44 5.65 6.76 -2.07
N ALA A 45 4.37 6.53 -1.77
CA ALA A 45 3.69 5.31 -2.15
C ALA A 45 3.57 5.18 -3.67
N ASN A 46 3.13 6.22 -4.37
CA ASN A 46 3.01 6.19 -5.83
C ASN A 46 4.36 6.02 -6.54
N THR A 47 5.41 6.72 -6.07
CA THR A 47 6.74 6.60 -6.66
C THR A 47 7.38 5.24 -6.36
N GLY A 48 7.11 4.65 -5.19
CA GLY A 48 7.57 3.31 -4.84
C GLY A 48 6.96 2.21 -5.72
N GLY A 49 5.69 2.35 -6.11
CA GLY A 49 5.02 1.41 -7.01
C GLY A 49 5.33 1.59 -8.47
N ALA A 50 5.71 2.79 -8.91
CA ALA A 50 5.76 3.19 -10.33
C ALA A 50 6.57 2.28 -11.26
N GLY A 51 7.64 1.65 -10.77
CA GLY A 51 8.47 0.70 -11.54
C GLY A 51 8.19 -0.77 -11.23
N SER A 52 7.24 -1.04 -10.32
CA SER A 52 6.93 -2.39 -9.86
C SER A 52 5.67 -2.93 -10.53
N VAL A 53 5.81 -4.08 -11.17
CA VAL A 53 4.67 -4.81 -11.75
C VAL A 53 3.70 -5.32 -10.66
N ILE A 54 4.15 -5.41 -9.43
CA ILE A 54 3.36 -5.91 -8.29
C ILE A 54 2.72 -4.74 -7.53
N GLY A 55 3.45 -3.64 -7.36
CA GLY A 55 3.06 -2.51 -6.52
C GLY A 55 2.17 -1.47 -7.19
N ASP A 56 2.00 -1.52 -8.52
CA ASP A 56 1.15 -0.57 -9.24
C ASP A 56 0.31 -1.23 -10.32
N THR A 57 -1.00 -1.00 -10.26
CA THR A 57 -1.97 -1.55 -11.21
C THR A 57 -1.72 -1.07 -12.65
N THR A 58 -1.27 0.16 -12.83
CA THR A 58 -0.95 0.72 -14.13
C THR A 58 0.22 -0.02 -14.78
N THR A 59 1.28 -0.24 -14.00
CA THR A 59 2.47 -0.98 -14.43
C THR A 59 2.14 -2.44 -14.70
N THR A 60 1.26 -3.05 -13.90
CA THR A 60 0.72 -4.40 -14.14
C THR A 60 -0.02 -4.45 -15.48
N MET A 61 -0.88 -3.47 -15.77
CA MET A 61 -1.61 -3.41 -17.05
C MET A 61 -0.67 -3.24 -18.25
N MET A 62 0.38 -2.43 -18.13
CA MET A 62 1.40 -2.28 -19.18
C MET A 62 2.15 -3.61 -19.43
N TRP A 63 2.47 -4.35 -18.39
CA TRP A 63 3.08 -5.67 -18.50
C TRP A 63 2.15 -6.65 -19.21
N LEU A 64 0.88 -6.70 -18.84
CA LEU A 64 -0.13 -7.54 -19.49
C LEU A 64 -0.36 -7.15 -20.96
N ALA A 65 -0.17 -5.88 -21.31
CA ALA A 65 -0.20 -5.38 -22.67
C ALA A 65 1.08 -5.71 -23.48
N GLY A 66 2.04 -6.42 -22.90
CA GLY A 66 3.26 -6.91 -23.56
C GLY A 66 4.51 -6.05 -23.34
N ALA A 67 4.46 -5.04 -22.47
CA ALA A 67 5.66 -4.29 -22.10
C ALA A 67 6.62 -5.18 -21.30
N SER A 68 7.93 -5.11 -21.60
CA SER A 68 8.90 -5.94 -20.90
C SER A 68 9.08 -5.46 -19.44
N PRO A 69 9.19 -6.36 -18.45
CA PRO A 69 9.42 -5.98 -17.05
C PRO A 69 10.67 -5.12 -16.86
N LEU A 70 11.72 -5.35 -17.64
CA LEU A 70 12.95 -4.56 -17.59
C LEU A 70 12.71 -3.11 -18.06
N THR A 71 11.87 -2.91 -19.06
CA THR A 71 11.47 -1.56 -19.50
C THR A 71 10.68 -0.85 -18.42
N LEU A 72 9.78 -1.57 -17.71
CA LEU A 72 8.99 -1.01 -16.63
C LEU A 72 9.85 -0.61 -15.42
N LEU A 73 10.90 -1.39 -15.11
CA LEU A 73 11.87 -1.03 -14.06
C LEU A 73 12.56 0.32 -14.33
N SER A 74 12.70 0.76 -15.58
CA SER A 74 13.29 2.06 -15.90
C SER A 74 12.47 3.23 -15.32
N ALA A 75 11.19 3.03 -15.02
CA ALA A 75 10.34 4.03 -14.36
C ALA A 75 10.79 4.34 -12.92
N PHE A 76 11.59 3.49 -12.30
CA PHE A 76 12.19 3.82 -11.00
C PHE A 76 13.16 5.00 -11.07
N VAL A 77 13.80 5.27 -12.19
CA VAL A 77 14.74 6.39 -12.31
C VAL A 77 14.04 7.74 -12.06
N PRO A 78 12.99 8.12 -12.80
CA PRO A 78 12.24 9.34 -12.50
C PRO A 78 11.48 9.24 -11.16
N ALA A 79 11.03 8.05 -10.76
CA ALA A 79 10.33 7.85 -9.50
C ALA A 79 11.21 8.17 -8.27
N VAL A 80 12.47 7.71 -8.27
CA VAL A 80 13.43 8.04 -7.21
C VAL A 80 13.75 9.53 -7.19
N ALA A 81 13.92 10.17 -8.35
CA ALA A 81 14.13 11.62 -8.41
C ALA A 81 12.93 12.37 -7.82
N ALA A 82 11.70 12.01 -8.19
CA ALA A 82 10.48 12.59 -7.64
C ALA A 82 10.37 12.32 -6.12
N PHE A 83 10.66 11.10 -5.67
CA PHE A 83 10.67 10.74 -4.25
C PHE A 83 11.64 11.61 -3.43
N ILE A 84 12.84 11.88 -3.95
CA ILE A 84 13.80 12.75 -3.27
C ILE A 84 13.22 14.17 -3.10
N VAL A 85 12.66 14.73 -4.17
CA VAL A 85 12.08 16.07 -4.13
C VAL A 85 10.92 16.16 -3.13
N PHE A 86 9.90 15.33 -3.28
CA PHE A 86 8.73 15.35 -2.38
C PHE A 86 9.08 14.91 -0.97
N GLY A 87 9.95 13.91 -0.84
CA GLY A 87 10.35 13.35 0.44
C GLY A 87 11.12 14.35 1.28
N VAL A 88 12.07 15.08 0.69
CA VAL A 88 12.85 16.09 1.40
C VAL A 88 11.96 17.24 1.83
N LEU A 89 11.15 17.78 0.91
CA LEU A 89 10.26 18.91 1.22
C LEU A 89 9.25 18.54 2.31
N GLY A 90 8.61 17.38 2.22
CA GLY A 90 7.65 16.92 3.23
C GLY A 90 8.31 16.62 4.57
N ALA A 91 9.50 16.03 4.58
CA ALA A 91 10.22 15.74 5.81
C ALA A 91 10.63 17.03 6.54
N ILE A 92 11.07 18.07 5.81
CA ILE A 92 11.41 19.39 6.37
C ILE A 92 10.16 20.06 6.95
N ASP A 93 9.03 20.06 6.21
CA ASP A 93 7.78 20.65 6.69
C ASP A 93 7.30 19.97 7.98
N GLN A 94 7.30 18.64 8.01
CA GLN A 94 6.88 17.89 9.19
C GLN A 94 7.82 18.09 10.39
N HIS A 95 9.12 18.08 10.15
CA HIS A 95 10.10 18.28 11.23
C HIS A 95 9.96 19.66 11.88
N ARG A 96 9.63 20.68 11.11
CA ARG A 96 9.37 22.05 11.61
C ARG A 96 8.04 22.14 12.39
N ARG A 97 7.04 21.34 12.05
CA ARG A 97 5.71 21.36 12.70
C ARG A 97 5.70 20.55 13.99
N ALA A 98 6.19 19.32 13.94
CA ALA A 98 6.21 18.41 15.07
C ALA A 98 7.42 17.47 14.96
N PRO A 99 8.38 17.56 15.89
CA PRO A 99 9.47 16.59 15.95
C PRO A 99 8.95 15.22 16.38
N ILE A 100 9.68 14.16 16.01
CA ILE A 100 9.33 12.78 16.33
C ILE A 100 9.23 12.61 17.86
N MET A 101 8.10 12.16 18.34
CA MET A 101 7.92 11.80 19.75
C MET A 101 8.57 10.44 20.03
N ARG A 102 9.73 10.43 20.67
CA ARG A 102 10.47 9.20 20.99
C ARG A 102 9.70 8.23 21.88
N HIS A 103 8.76 8.71 22.69
CA HIS A 103 7.95 7.89 23.61
C HIS A 103 6.84 7.08 22.91
N ALA A 104 6.38 7.49 21.74
CA ALA A 104 5.31 6.81 21.03
C ALA A 104 5.71 5.42 20.46
N LEU A 105 7.00 5.15 20.34
CA LEU A 105 7.50 3.90 19.79
C LEU A 105 7.69 2.79 20.85
N THR A 106 7.68 3.14 22.12
CA THR A 106 7.99 2.20 23.21
C THR A 106 6.79 1.34 23.63
N GLU A 107 5.58 1.73 23.29
CA GLU A 107 4.34 1.00 23.66
C GLU A 107 3.72 0.20 22.49
N LEU A 108 4.29 0.25 21.31
CA LEU A 108 3.82 -0.52 20.15
C LEU A 108 4.29 -1.98 20.26
N GLY A 109 3.54 -2.78 20.97
CA GLY A 109 3.66 -4.23 20.89
C GLY A 109 3.32 -4.69 19.47
N ILE A 110 4.30 -5.24 18.75
CA ILE A 110 4.07 -5.83 17.43
C ILE A 110 3.23 -7.10 17.62
N ASP A 111 2.01 -7.09 17.11
CA ASP A 111 1.18 -8.29 17.04
C ASP A 111 1.68 -9.17 15.89
N TRP A 112 2.64 -10.03 16.18
CA TRP A 112 3.23 -10.97 15.23
C TRP A 112 2.19 -11.85 14.53
N GLY A 113 1.07 -12.14 15.22
CA GLY A 113 -0.02 -12.90 14.61
C GLY A 113 -0.65 -12.14 13.43
N ARG A 114 -0.83 -10.82 13.54
CA ARG A 114 -1.33 -10.00 12.42
C ARG A 114 -0.31 -9.87 11.30
N VAL A 115 0.97 -9.77 11.64
CA VAL A 115 2.04 -9.72 10.63
C VAL A 115 2.05 -11.00 9.79
N VAL A 116 2.00 -12.16 10.45
CA VAL A 116 1.96 -13.47 9.77
C VAL A 116 0.69 -13.60 8.93
N GLU A 117 -0.48 -13.19 9.44
CA GLU A 117 -1.76 -13.23 8.73
C GLU A 117 -1.68 -12.41 7.43
N VAL A 118 -1.18 -11.17 7.50
CA VAL A 118 -1.00 -10.31 6.32
C VAL A 118 -0.01 -10.91 5.33
N LEU A 119 1.11 -11.48 5.81
CA LEU A 119 2.09 -12.14 4.95
C LEU A 119 1.49 -13.36 4.24
N VAL A 120 0.70 -14.19 4.93
CA VAL A 120 0.03 -15.35 4.34
C VAL A 120 -0.95 -14.91 3.25
N ILE A 121 -1.75 -13.87 3.52
CA ILE A 121 -2.67 -13.30 2.53
C ILE A 121 -1.89 -12.83 1.30
N LEU A 122 -0.82 -12.10 1.49
CA LEU A 122 -0.01 -11.55 0.41
C LEU A 122 0.64 -12.64 -0.43
N VAL A 123 1.23 -13.66 0.20
CA VAL A 123 1.84 -14.80 -0.49
C VAL A 123 0.79 -15.59 -1.27
N PHE A 124 -0.42 -15.77 -0.71
CA PHE A 124 -1.50 -16.48 -1.39
C PHE A 124 -2.00 -15.73 -2.63
N ILE A 125 -2.22 -14.42 -2.51
CA ILE A 125 -2.66 -13.57 -3.64
C ILE A 125 -1.59 -13.55 -4.73
N LEU A 126 -0.32 -13.36 -4.35
CA LEU A 126 0.80 -13.36 -5.28
C LEU A 126 0.97 -14.73 -5.96
N GLY A 127 0.89 -15.81 -5.19
CA GLY A 127 0.96 -17.19 -5.72
C GLY A 127 -0.19 -17.50 -6.68
N THR A 128 -1.40 -17.05 -6.37
CA THR A 128 -2.56 -17.18 -7.27
C THR A 128 -2.34 -16.40 -8.57
N ASN A 129 -1.86 -15.16 -8.47
CA ASN A 129 -1.56 -14.34 -9.65
C ASN A 129 -0.51 -14.99 -10.53
N ILE A 130 0.62 -15.39 -9.97
CA ILE A 130 1.70 -16.06 -10.72
C ILE A 130 1.19 -17.39 -11.30
N GLY A 131 0.47 -18.18 -10.52
CA GLY A 131 -0.05 -19.47 -10.95
C GLY A 131 -1.03 -19.35 -12.09
N THR A 132 -1.98 -18.43 -12.05
CA THR A 132 -2.94 -18.19 -13.13
C THR A 132 -2.25 -17.70 -14.40
N ASN A 133 -1.29 -16.82 -14.30
CA ASN A 133 -0.55 -16.32 -15.46
C ASN A 133 0.33 -17.37 -16.12
N LEU A 134 0.96 -18.29 -15.35
CA LEU A 134 1.84 -19.32 -15.87
C LEU A 134 1.09 -20.55 -16.42
N TYR A 135 0.06 -21.01 -15.72
CA TYR A 135 -0.61 -22.28 -16.02
C TYR A 135 -1.94 -22.15 -16.73
N ALA A 136 -2.58 -20.98 -16.66
CA ALA A 136 -3.90 -20.77 -17.27
C ALA A 136 -4.07 -19.34 -17.83
N PRO A 137 -3.25 -18.91 -18.81
CA PRO A 137 -3.26 -17.56 -19.38
C PRO A 137 -4.54 -17.26 -20.17
N GLY A 138 -5.64 -17.36 -19.71
CA GLY A 138 -6.95 -17.10 -20.35
C GLY A 138 -8.09 -17.24 -19.37
N LEU A 139 -7.79 -17.79 -18.18
CA LEU A 139 -8.79 -18.02 -17.15
C LEU A 139 -9.32 -16.68 -16.59
N GLU A 140 -8.47 -15.65 -16.52
CA GLU A 140 -8.87 -14.30 -16.08
C GLU A 140 -9.91 -13.62 -16.97
N LYS A 141 -9.97 -14.00 -18.26
CA LYS A 141 -10.99 -13.47 -19.19
C LYS A 141 -12.39 -14.03 -18.90
N VAL A 142 -12.46 -15.17 -18.25
CA VAL A 142 -13.73 -15.88 -17.96
C VAL A 142 -14.10 -15.73 -16.48
N VAL A 143 -13.12 -15.77 -15.59
CA VAL A 143 -13.33 -15.74 -14.15
C VAL A 143 -12.34 -14.76 -13.51
N PRO A 144 -12.79 -13.80 -12.68
CA PRO A 144 -11.89 -12.87 -11.98
C PRO A 144 -11.15 -13.61 -10.84
N THR A 145 -10.18 -14.44 -11.21
CA THR A 145 -9.44 -15.35 -10.31
C THR A 145 -8.76 -14.59 -9.17
N LEU A 146 -8.17 -13.44 -9.46
CA LEU A 146 -7.54 -12.59 -8.46
C LEU A 146 -8.56 -12.05 -7.45
N GLY A 147 -9.70 -11.57 -7.94
CA GLY A 147 -10.80 -11.10 -7.08
C GLY A 147 -11.35 -12.19 -6.18
N LEU A 148 -11.52 -13.40 -6.70
CA LEU A 148 -11.95 -14.56 -5.92
C LEU A 148 -10.92 -14.95 -4.86
N ALA A 149 -9.62 -14.95 -5.19
CA ALA A 149 -8.56 -15.25 -4.23
C ALA A 149 -8.54 -14.23 -3.08
N VAL A 150 -8.71 -12.94 -3.37
CA VAL A 150 -8.81 -11.88 -2.36
C VAL A 150 -10.02 -12.12 -1.46
N TRP A 151 -11.21 -12.40 -2.01
CA TRP A 151 -12.41 -12.65 -1.22
C TRP A 151 -12.28 -13.91 -0.36
N ILE A 152 -11.72 -15.01 -0.90
CA ILE A 152 -11.49 -16.23 -0.15
C ILE A 152 -10.56 -15.99 1.03
N THR A 153 -9.46 -15.27 0.83
CA THR A 153 -8.51 -14.95 1.91
C THR A 153 -9.11 -14.05 2.96
N ILE A 154 -9.91 -13.04 2.58
CA ILE A 154 -10.63 -12.18 3.53
C ILE A 154 -11.61 -13.03 4.37
N LEU A 155 -12.40 -13.90 3.74
CA LEU A 155 -13.35 -14.76 4.45
C LEU A 155 -12.65 -15.74 5.39
N LEU A 156 -11.52 -16.31 4.99
CA LEU A 156 -10.71 -17.17 5.85
C LEU A 156 -10.14 -16.40 7.05
N ALA A 157 -9.61 -15.20 6.81
CA ALA A 157 -9.11 -14.32 7.87
C ALA A 157 -10.21 -13.95 8.88
N LEU A 158 -11.44 -13.70 8.41
CA LEU A 158 -12.61 -13.43 9.27
C LEU A 158 -13.00 -14.62 10.14
N VAL A 159 -12.81 -15.85 9.65
CA VAL A 159 -13.09 -17.08 10.40
C VAL A 159 -12.02 -17.33 11.46
N VAL A 160 -10.75 -17.07 11.13
CA VAL A 160 -9.61 -17.29 12.04
C VAL A 160 -9.56 -16.23 13.14
N ARG A 161 -9.87 -15.00 12.81
CA ARG A 161 -9.83 -13.89 13.76
C ARG A 161 -11.08 -13.03 13.65
N ARG A 162 -11.71 -12.75 14.79
CA ARG A 162 -12.87 -11.85 14.84
C ARG A 162 -12.44 -10.42 14.49
N PRO A 163 -13.02 -9.80 13.46
CA PRO A 163 -12.69 -8.43 13.08
C PRO A 163 -13.12 -7.45 14.19
N ASP A 164 -12.34 -6.41 14.39
CA ASP A 164 -12.76 -5.29 15.22
C ASP A 164 -13.74 -4.40 14.43
N TRP A 165 -15.03 -4.69 14.56
CA TRP A 165 -16.09 -3.95 13.88
C TRP A 165 -16.17 -2.47 14.26
N ARG A 166 -15.43 -2.03 15.29
CA ARG A 166 -15.37 -0.61 15.67
C ARG A 166 -14.62 0.23 14.64
N VAL A 167 -13.73 -0.37 13.87
CA VAL A 167 -12.94 0.31 12.82
C VAL A 167 -13.71 0.37 11.49
N ALA A 168 -14.58 -0.60 11.22
CA ALA A 168 -15.32 -0.70 9.97
C ALA A 168 -16.16 0.54 9.60
N PRO A 169 -16.89 1.20 10.54
CA PRO A 169 -17.66 2.39 10.20
C PRO A 169 -16.80 3.58 9.77
N ALA A 170 -15.60 3.71 10.34
CA ALA A 170 -14.68 4.79 9.99
C ALA A 170 -14.09 4.59 8.58
N ALA A 171 -13.74 3.35 8.23
CA ALA A 171 -13.27 3.00 6.89
C ALA A 171 -14.38 3.16 5.83
N ALA A 172 -15.61 2.72 6.14
CA ALA A 172 -16.76 2.88 5.25
C ALA A 172 -17.12 4.35 5.00
N LYS A 173 -17.07 5.20 6.03
CA LYS A 173 -17.28 6.65 5.88
C LYS A 173 -16.22 7.29 4.98
N GLY A 174 -14.95 6.87 5.11
CA GLY A 174 -13.88 7.31 4.21
C GLY A 174 -14.17 6.97 2.75
N CYS A 175 -14.53 5.72 2.46
CA CYS A 175 -14.87 5.27 1.10
C CYS A 175 -16.10 5.99 0.54
N CYS A 176 -17.17 6.19 1.33
CA CYS A 176 -18.35 6.93 0.90
C CYS A 176 -18.05 8.41 0.64
N PHE A 177 -17.20 9.05 1.44
CA PHE A 177 -16.79 10.43 1.24
C PHE A 177 -16.01 10.61 -0.07
N TYR A 178 -15.09 9.68 -0.39
CA TYR A 178 -14.38 9.67 -1.67
C TYR A 178 -15.33 9.45 -2.86
N ALA A 179 -16.29 8.54 -2.75
CA ALA A 179 -17.26 8.27 -3.82
C ALA A 179 -18.21 9.45 -4.09
N LEU A 180 -18.53 10.25 -3.08
CA LEU A 180 -19.33 11.46 -3.21
C LEU A 180 -18.55 12.65 -3.79
N TRP A 181 -17.22 12.68 -3.63
CA TRP A 181 -16.37 13.76 -4.13
C TRP A 181 -15.99 13.60 -5.61
N LEU A 182 -16.13 12.39 -6.17
CA LEU A 182 -15.87 12.07 -7.57
C LEU A 182 -17.10 12.23 -8.48
N ARG A 183 -18.23 12.72 -7.96
CA ARG A 183 -19.40 13.13 -8.72
C ARG A 183 -19.47 14.64 -8.86
#